data_e41b18e21169a63b6aa8437f0ce46061
#
_entry.id   e41b18e21169a63b6aa8437f0ce46061
#
_cell.length_a   1.000
_cell.length_b   1.000
_cell.length_c   1.000
_cell.angle_alpha   90.00
_cell.angle_beta   90.00
_cell.angle_gamma   90.00
#
_symmetry.space_group_name_H-M   'P 1'
#
loop_
_entity.id
_entity.type
_entity.pdbx_description
1 polymer ?
#
loop_
_entity_poly.entity_id
_entity_poly.type
_entity_poly.pdbx_seq_one_letter_code
_entity_poly.pdbx_strand_id
1 'polypeptide(L)'
;NAWLDAYLPEIDSEHRIFVACGSSKARAAANRLKTPCIDNSFVLLDDYSVNLHEWKANRGSCIKLRNGINGNGGTWKGESVTRFDTAENIADRIWSIIKKQMQ
;
A
#
# COMPACT_ATOMS: atom_id res chain seq x y z
N ASN A 1 -4.75 1.77 13.77
CA ASN A 1 -5.95 1.69 12.95
C ASN A 1 -6.73 0.42 13.27
N ALA A 2 -8.01 0.57 13.64
CA ALA A 2 -8.84 -0.57 14.10
C ALA A 2 -9.00 -1.65 13.03
N TRP A 3 -9.13 -1.25 11.75
CA TRP A 3 -9.26 -2.21 10.65
C TRP A 3 -7.99 -3.06 10.50
N LEU A 4 -6.83 -2.42 10.54
CA LEU A 4 -5.55 -3.15 10.43
C LEU A 4 -5.33 -4.05 11.62
N ASP A 5 -5.71 -3.62 12.84
CA ASP A 5 -5.60 -4.45 14.03
C ASP A 5 -6.48 -5.70 13.94
N ALA A 6 -7.68 -5.56 13.35
CA ALA A 6 -8.63 -6.66 13.24
C ALA A 6 -8.26 -7.65 12.14
N TYR A 7 -7.80 -7.17 10.98
CA TYR A 7 -7.68 -8.00 9.78
C TYR A 7 -6.24 -8.26 9.35
N LEU A 8 -5.30 -7.38 9.71
CA LEU A 8 -3.88 -7.54 9.36
C LEU A 8 -3.00 -7.28 10.59
N PRO A 9 -3.21 -8.03 11.69
CA PRO A 9 -2.42 -7.82 12.92
C PRO A 9 -0.95 -8.18 12.74
N GLU A 10 -0.59 -8.93 11.68
CA GLU A 10 0.79 -9.28 11.38
C GLU A 10 1.65 -8.07 11.03
N ILE A 11 1.02 -6.94 10.68
CA ILE A 11 1.74 -5.70 10.41
C ILE A 11 1.79 -4.86 11.68
N ASP A 12 2.98 -4.75 12.28
CA ASP A 12 3.19 -4.00 13.52
C ASP A 12 2.79 -2.53 13.34
N SER A 13 2.26 -1.91 14.39
CA SER A 13 1.81 -0.51 14.33
C SER A 13 2.92 0.45 13.91
N GLU A 14 4.16 0.18 14.27
CA GLU A 14 5.30 1.03 13.90
C GLU A 14 5.63 0.93 12.40
N HIS A 15 5.15 -0.10 11.72
CA HIS A 15 5.30 -0.27 10.27
C HIS A 15 4.08 0.23 9.49
N ARG A 16 3.11 0.85 10.17
CA ARG A 16 1.92 1.47 9.57
C ARG A 16 2.14 2.97 9.56
N ILE A 17 2.32 3.54 8.36
CA ILE A 17 2.69 4.95 8.22
C ILE A 17 1.57 5.68 7.50
N PHE A 18 1.08 6.76 8.12
CA PHE A 18 0.03 7.60 7.55
C PHE A 18 0.64 8.94 7.14
N VAL A 19 0.45 9.32 5.88
CA VAL A 19 1.12 10.48 5.28
C VAL A 19 0.08 11.45 4.73
N ALA A 20 0.34 12.75 4.92
CA ALA A 20 -0.54 13.80 4.42
C ALA A 20 -0.63 13.74 2.88
N CYS A 21 -1.82 14.06 2.35
CA CYS A 21 -2.05 14.13 0.93
C CYS A 21 -1.12 15.16 0.29
N GLY A 22 -0.54 14.84 -0.86
CA GLY A 22 0.35 15.73 -1.58
C GLY A 22 1.83 15.64 -1.20
N SER A 23 2.16 14.92 -0.13
CA SER A 23 3.55 14.68 0.27
C SER A 23 4.11 13.45 -0.44
N SER A 24 5.43 13.40 -0.64
CA SER A 24 6.08 12.18 -1.14
C SER A 24 5.96 11.08 -0.09
N LYS A 25 5.24 10.04 -0.44
CA LYS A 25 5.03 8.92 0.49
C LYS A 25 6.30 8.09 0.65
N ALA A 26 7.08 7.95 -0.41
CA ALA A 26 8.34 7.22 -0.35
C ALA A 26 9.34 7.91 0.60
N ARG A 27 9.47 9.22 0.49
CA ARG A 27 10.35 10.00 1.37
C ARG A 27 9.88 9.93 2.82
N ALA A 28 8.58 10.07 3.05
CA ALA A 28 8.01 10.01 4.40
C ALA A 28 8.24 8.65 5.04
N ALA A 29 8.08 7.57 4.30
CA ALA A 29 8.32 6.21 4.81
C ALA A 29 9.79 5.99 5.13
N ALA A 30 10.70 6.42 4.25
CA ALA A 30 12.14 6.29 4.49
C ALA A 30 12.56 7.07 5.73
N ASN A 31 12.06 8.31 5.90
CA ASN A 31 12.36 9.13 7.07
C ASN A 31 11.81 8.50 8.35
N ARG A 32 10.58 7.99 8.31
CA ARG A 32 9.93 7.38 9.48
C ARG A 32 10.70 6.16 9.98
N LEU A 33 11.22 5.35 9.09
CA LEU A 33 11.97 4.14 9.44
C LEU A 33 13.48 4.34 9.42
N LYS A 34 13.93 5.59 9.27
CA LYS A 34 15.36 5.96 9.36
C LYS A 34 16.23 5.18 8.38
N THR A 35 15.74 5.02 7.16
CA THR A 35 16.48 4.38 6.07
C THR A 35 16.72 5.37 4.95
N PRO A 36 17.82 5.25 4.17
CA PRO A 36 18.09 6.20 3.09
C PRO A 36 17.07 6.13 1.95
N CYS A 37 16.45 4.97 1.71
CA CYS A 37 15.44 4.79 0.68
C CYS A 37 14.53 3.63 1.03
N ILE A 38 13.40 3.52 0.33
CA ILE A 38 12.52 2.35 0.45
C ILE A 38 12.98 1.24 -0.48
N ASP A 39 12.45 0.03 -0.27
CA ASP A 39 12.69 -1.12 -1.13
C ASP A 39 11.40 -1.93 -1.28
N ASN A 40 11.47 -3.11 -1.87
CA ASN A 40 10.30 -3.93 -2.14
C ASN A 40 9.62 -4.51 -0.88
N SER A 41 10.24 -4.38 0.29
CA SER A 41 9.58 -4.76 1.56
C SER A 41 8.66 -3.65 2.07
N PHE A 42 8.71 -2.45 1.47
CA PHE A 42 7.81 -1.34 1.78
C PHE A 42 6.63 -1.42 0.84
N VAL A 43 5.44 -1.65 1.39
CA VAL A 43 4.21 -1.82 0.60
C VAL A 43 3.29 -0.62 0.80
N LEU A 44 2.92 0.05 -0.28
CA LEU A 44 1.94 1.14 -0.28
C LEU A 44 0.59 0.60 -0.74
N LEU A 45 -0.42 0.81 0.09
CA LEU A 45 -1.83 0.60 -0.28
C LEU A 45 -2.46 1.98 -0.47
N ASP A 46 -2.85 2.31 -1.69
CA ASP A 46 -3.36 3.64 -2.03
C ASP A 46 -4.39 3.52 -3.16
N ASP A 47 -5.29 4.50 -3.22
CA ASP A 47 -6.32 4.54 -4.27
C ASP A 47 -5.92 5.45 -5.44
N TYR A 48 -4.85 6.20 -5.32
CA TYR A 48 -4.45 7.19 -6.33
C TYR A 48 -3.22 6.72 -7.11
N SER A 49 -3.39 6.56 -8.43
CA SER A 49 -2.34 5.99 -9.29
C SER A 49 -1.03 6.80 -9.28
N VAL A 50 -1.13 8.14 -9.17
CA VAL A 50 0.06 8.99 -9.13
C VAL A 50 0.96 8.60 -7.94
N ASN A 51 0.37 8.37 -6.77
CA ASN A 51 1.13 7.96 -5.60
C ASN A 51 1.77 6.58 -5.78
N LEU A 52 1.04 5.67 -6.42
CA LEU A 52 1.55 4.32 -6.69
C LEU A 52 2.74 4.34 -7.65
N HIS A 53 2.66 5.17 -8.70
CA HIS A 53 3.75 5.30 -9.66
C HIS A 53 5.00 5.90 -9.01
N GLU A 54 4.84 6.91 -8.16
CA GLU A 54 5.95 7.53 -7.43
C GLU A 54 6.62 6.51 -6.50
N TRP A 55 5.81 5.74 -5.78
CA TRP A 55 6.30 4.71 -4.85
C TRP A 55 7.07 3.63 -5.60
N LYS A 56 6.52 3.14 -6.71
CA LYS A 56 7.18 2.10 -7.51
C LYS A 56 8.47 2.62 -8.15
N ALA A 57 8.51 3.87 -8.58
CA ALA A 57 9.72 4.48 -9.12
C ALA A 57 10.83 4.54 -8.06
N ASN A 58 10.47 4.55 -6.78
CA ASN A 58 11.41 4.50 -5.67
C ASN A 58 11.64 3.06 -5.16
N ARG A 59 11.27 2.05 -5.96
CA ARG A 59 11.54 0.63 -5.73
C ARG A 59 10.66 -0.01 -4.64
N GLY A 60 9.59 0.66 -4.22
CA GLY A 60 8.63 0.07 -3.30
C GLY A 60 7.65 -0.85 -3.99
N SER A 61 6.95 -1.67 -3.22
CA SER A 61 5.85 -2.52 -3.69
C SER A 61 4.53 -1.82 -3.50
N CYS A 62 3.56 -2.04 -4.38
CA CYS A 62 2.31 -1.29 -4.38
C CYS A 62 1.09 -2.19 -4.56
N ILE A 63 -0.01 -1.77 -3.92
CA ILE A 63 -1.34 -2.37 -4.14
C ILE A 63 -2.32 -1.21 -4.33
N LYS A 64 -3.02 -1.19 -5.45
CA LYS A 64 -4.07 -0.19 -5.70
C LYS A 64 -5.35 -0.59 -4.99
N LEU A 65 -5.92 0.33 -4.23
CA LEU A 65 -7.27 0.17 -3.69
C LEU A 65 -8.27 0.76 -4.71
N ARG A 66 -9.04 -0.11 -5.35
CA ARG A 66 -10.04 0.28 -6.34
C ARG A 66 -11.33 0.64 -5.62
N ASN A 67 -11.69 1.90 -5.63
CA ASN A 67 -12.85 2.42 -4.89
C ASN A 67 -13.97 2.94 -5.78
N GLY A 68 -13.81 2.88 -7.11
CA GLY A 68 -14.79 3.36 -8.07
C GLY A 68 -14.78 4.89 -8.28
N ILE A 69 -14.02 5.62 -7.46
CA ILE A 69 -13.95 7.09 -7.56
C ILE A 69 -12.88 7.49 -8.58
N ASN A 70 -11.71 6.88 -8.49
CA ASN A 70 -10.58 7.18 -9.38
C ASN A 70 -10.52 6.21 -10.56
N GLY A 71 -11.68 5.79 -11.05
CA GLY A 71 -11.80 4.83 -12.13
C GLY A 71 -11.44 3.42 -11.71
N ASN A 72 -11.49 2.50 -12.65
CA ASN A 72 -11.22 1.08 -12.42
C ASN A 72 -9.73 0.76 -12.56
N GLY A 73 -8.90 1.46 -11.80
CA GLY A 73 -7.46 1.28 -11.82
C GLY A 73 -6.69 2.45 -12.39
N GLY A 74 -7.35 3.40 -13.07
CA GLY A 74 -6.68 4.54 -13.69
C GLY A 74 -5.57 4.08 -14.63
N THR A 75 -4.37 4.63 -14.47
CA THR A 75 -3.19 4.23 -15.25
C THR A 75 -2.40 3.09 -14.62
N TRP A 76 -2.82 2.62 -13.45
CA TRP A 76 -2.10 1.56 -12.73
C TRP A 76 -2.37 0.20 -13.34
N LYS A 77 -1.32 -0.56 -13.62
CA LYS A 77 -1.37 -1.90 -14.23
C LYS A 77 -0.90 -3.01 -13.30
N GLY A 78 -0.52 -2.67 -12.06
CA GLY A 78 -0.01 -3.64 -11.10
C GLY A 78 -1.11 -4.27 -10.25
N GLU A 79 -0.74 -4.80 -9.10
CA GLU A 79 -1.63 -5.48 -8.17
C GLU A 79 -2.70 -4.53 -7.63
N SER A 80 -3.93 -5.04 -7.43
CA SER A 80 -5.03 -4.24 -6.91
C SER A 80 -5.98 -5.08 -6.08
N VAL A 81 -6.71 -4.41 -5.17
CA VAL A 81 -7.84 -4.97 -4.44
C VAL A 81 -9.02 -4.01 -4.58
N THR A 82 -10.24 -4.50 -4.43
CA THR A 82 -11.43 -3.65 -4.49
C THR A 82 -12.05 -3.47 -3.13
N ARG A 83 -12.49 -2.24 -2.81
CA ARG A 83 -13.18 -1.96 -1.55
C ARG A 83 -14.58 -2.58 -1.47
N PHE A 84 -15.10 -3.08 -2.61
CA PHE A 84 -16.46 -3.63 -2.67
C PHE A 84 -16.54 -5.10 -2.28
N ASP A 85 -15.43 -5.70 -1.92
CA ASP A 85 -15.37 -7.06 -1.39
C ASP A 85 -15.53 -7.05 0.14
N THR A 86 -15.62 -8.23 0.76
CA THR A 86 -15.67 -8.33 2.22
C THR A 86 -14.33 -7.95 2.83
N ALA A 87 -14.34 -7.52 4.09
CA ALA A 87 -13.11 -7.17 4.79
C ALA A 87 -12.13 -8.35 4.86
N GLU A 88 -12.65 -9.56 5.11
CA GLU A 88 -11.83 -10.77 5.15
C GLU A 88 -11.17 -11.06 3.81
N ASN A 89 -11.91 -10.97 2.71
CA ASN A 89 -11.38 -11.21 1.37
C ASN A 89 -10.34 -10.16 0.98
N ILE A 90 -10.58 -8.90 1.31
CA ILE A 90 -9.62 -7.82 1.07
C ILE A 90 -8.32 -8.09 1.83
N ALA A 91 -8.42 -8.42 3.12
CA ALA A 91 -7.25 -8.71 3.94
C ALA A 91 -6.46 -9.92 3.42
N ASP A 92 -7.15 -11.00 3.07
CA ASP A 92 -6.52 -12.20 2.53
C ASP A 92 -5.79 -11.88 1.21
N ARG A 93 -6.41 -11.09 0.36
CA ARG A 93 -5.81 -10.69 -0.92
C ARG A 93 -4.57 -9.82 -0.70
N ILE A 94 -4.65 -8.83 0.20
CA ILE A 94 -3.51 -7.97 0.54
C ILE A 94 -2.35 -8.82 1.06
N TRP A 95 -2.62 -9.72 2.01
CA TRP A 95 -1.59 -10.58 2.59
C TRP A 95 -0.94 -11.50 1.55
N SER A 96 -1.75 -12.07 0.65
CA SER A 96 -1.23 -12.90 -0.45
C SER A 96 -0.30 -12.11 -1.37
N ILE A 97 -0.67 -10.88 -1.70
CA ILE A 97 0.15 -10.01 -2.54
C ILE A 97 1.47 -9.67 -1.84
N ILE A 98 1.39 -9.31 -0.56
CA ILE A 98 2.59 -8.98 0.24
C ILE A 98 3.55 -10.16 0.26
N LYS A 99 3.07 -11.36 0.56
CA LYS A 99 3.93 -12.55 0.60
C LYS A 99 4.58 -12.84 -0.74
N LYS A 100 3.85 -12.66 -1.84
CA LYS A 100 4.34 -12.87 -3.18
C LYS A 100 5.46 -11.89 -3.55
N GLN A 101 5.30 -10.62 -3.16
CA GLN A 101 6.28 -9.57 -3.48
C GLN A 101 7.55 -9.65 -2.65
N MET A 102 7.49 -10.30 -1.51
CA MET A 102 8.64 -10.43 -0.60
C MET A 102 9.47 -11.70 -0.84
N GLN A 103 9.09 -12.49 -1.82
CA GLN A 103 9.85 -13.70 -2.19
C GLN A 103 10.97 -13.40 -3.19
#